data_7483d2853f27140d0f9cf9faa455eaca
#
_entry.id   7483d2853f27140d0f9cf9faa455eaca
#
_cell.length_a   1.000
_cell.length_b   1.000
_cell.length_c   1.000
_cell.angle_alpha   90.00
_cell.angle_beta   90.00
_cell.angle_gamma   90.00
#
_symmetry.space_group_name_H-M   'P 1'
#
loop_
_entity.id
_entity.type
_entity.pdbx_description
1 polymer ?
#
loop_
_entity_poly.entity_id
_entity_poly.type
_entity_poly.pdbx_seq_one_letter_code
_entity_poly.pdbx_strand_id
1 'polypeptide(L)'
;MKIAFLYEHPTWSEKLIDCFHNNDINLQLINIDELTFDTDSFDIDFDLLINRVNVMPYEKRDSAIVFHTLHFLNWLELSGVRIINGARTHYIGSSKVVQNGIFSMLNLDTPRAIAIYKNKDALKAAEKIGFPVIIKPNIGGSGSNIARFNSSVELKLAIDQKLINLGVDGSGLVQKYIASDGYVYRVEILGDELFYSTKQKIVENKFNYCATKGCNINTRNTEQDEEFD
;
A
#
# COMPACT_ATOMS: atom_id res chain seq x y z
N MET A 1 12.80 -26.98 10.13
CA MET A 1 12.54 -25.54 10.11
C MET A 1 11.04 -25.34 10.34
N LYS A 2 10.68 -24.66 11.41
CA LYS A 2 9.30 -24.28 11.70
C LYS A 2 9.01 -22.95 11.03
N ILE A 3 7.90 -22.85 10.32
CA ILE A 3 7.53 -21.66 9.56
C ILE A 3 6.23 -21.08 10.10
N ALA A 4 6.25 -19.81 10.49
CA ALA A 4 5.05 -19.04 10.81
C ALA A 4 4.60 -18.21 9.60
N PHE A 5 3.30 -18.03 9.46
CA PHE A 5 2.66 -17.27 8.40
C PHE A 5 1.73 -16.22 9.00
N LEU A 6 2.17 -14.96 8.92
CA LEU A 6 1.42 -13.82 9.44
C LEU A 6 0.48 -13.29 8.35
N TYR A 7 -0.81 -13.27 8.63
CA TYR A 7 -1.84 -12.82 7.70
C TYR A 7 -2.90 -11.96 8.39
N GLU A 8 -3.71 -11.31 7.59
CA GLU A 8 -4.82 -10.49 8.06
C GLU A 8 -6.18 -11.01 7.58
N HIS A 9 -6.25 -11.36 6.31
CA HIS A 9 -7.50 -11.74 5.67
C HIS A 9 -7.40 -13.20 5.22
N PRO A 10 -8.22 -14.11 5.78
CA PRO A 10 -8.09 -15.54 5.53
C PRO A 10 -8.21 -15.88 4.03
N THR A 11 -9.17 -15.28 3.31
CA THR A 11 -9.39 -15.61 1.89
C THR A 11 -8.32 -15.08 0.95
N TRP A 12 -7.59 -14.01 1.31
CA TRP A 12 -6.51 -13.48 0.45
C TRP A 12 -5.28 -14.36 0.46
N SER A 13 -5.08 -15.11 1.53
CA SER A 13 -3.92 -15.97 1.72
C SER A 13 -4.23 -17.46 1.49
N GLU A 14 -5.51 -17.84 1.35
CA GLU A 14 -5.97 -19.22 1.27
C GLU A 14 -5.21 -20.03 0.22
N LYS A 15 -5.18 -19.56 -1.03
CA LYS A 15 -4.48 -20.27 -2.12
C LYS A 15 -2.98 -20.46 -1.87
N LEU A 16 -2.35 -19.50 -1.19
CA LEU A 16 -0.93 -19.59 -0.86
C LEU A 16 -0.72 -20.59 0.30
N ILE A 17 -1.58 -20.56 1.30
CA ILE A 17 -1.56 -21.53 2.41
C ILE A 17 -1.79 -22.94 1.88
N ASP A 18 -2.77 -23.13 1.00
CA ASP A 18 -3.03 -24.43 0.33
C ASP A 18 -1.82 -24.91 -0.47
N CYS A 19 -1.13 -24.00 -1.15
CA CYS A 19 0.09 -24.33 -1.87
C CYS A 19 1.19 -24.88 -0.94
N PHE A 20 1.36 -24.31 0.25
CA PHE A 20 2.30 -24.83 1.25
C PHE A 20 1.87 -26.21 1.74
N HIS A 21 0.60 -26.39 2.07
CA HIS A 21 0.07 -27.68 2.52
C HIS A 21 0.21 -28.78 1.45
N ASN A 22 -0.06 -28.46 0.18
CA ASN A 22 0.07 -29.40 -0.94
C ASN A 22 1.53 -29.79 -1.22
N ASN A 23 2.49 -29.07 -0.67
CA ASN A 23 3.92 -29.39 -0.71
C ASN A 23 4.45 -29.92 0.63
N ASP A 24 3.59 -30.44 1.49
CA ASP A 24 3.91 -31.01 2.81
C ASP A 24 4.63 -30.01 3.75
N ILE A 25 4.38 -28.71 3.58
CA ILE A 25 4.92 -27.66 4.43
C ILE A 25 3.85 -27.22 5.43
N ASN A 26 4.06 -27.53 6.70
CA ASN A 26 3.17 -27.12 7.77
C ASN A 26 3.48 -25.66 8.20
N LEU A 27 2.45 -24.84 8.27
CA LEU A 27 2.53 -23.45 8.69
C LEU A 27 1.88 -23.25 10.07
N GLN A 28 2.55 -22.51 10.94
CA GLN A 28 1.93 -21.89 12.11
C GLN A 28 1.22 -20.61 11.64
N LEU A 29 -0.11 -20.62 11.58
CA LEU A 29 -0.89 -19.47 11.13
C LEU A 29 -1.06 -18.47 12.26
N ILE A 30 -0.73 -17.21 12.01
CA ILE A 30 -0.86 -16.10 12.95
C ILE A 30 -1.74 -15.03 12.30
N ASN A 31 -2.93 -14.80 12.88
CA ASN A 31 -3.80 -13.70 12.47
C ASN A 31 -3.39 -12.42 13.19
N ILE A 32 -3.02 -11.39 12.46
CA ILE A 32 -2.56 -10.12 13.04
C ILE A 32 -3.67 -9.41 13.83
N ASP A 33 -4.95 -9.57 13.47
CA ASP A 33 -6.07 -8.94 14.19
C ASP A 33 -6.28 -9.52 15.59
N GLU A 34 -5.79 -10.75 15.82
CA GLU A 34 -5.91 -11.46 17.11
C GLU A 34 -4.58 -11.49 17.87
N LEU A 35 -3.52 -10.96 17.24
CA LEU A 35 -2.17 -11.06 17.77
C LEU A 35 -1.96 -10.13 18.96
N THR A 36 -1.60 -10.73 20.09
CA THR A 36 -0.93 -10.07 21.21
C THR A 36 0.40 -10.76 21.46
N PHE A 37 1.41 -10.01 21.87
CA PHE A 37 2.73 -10.57 22.17
C PHE A 37 3.33 -9.92 23.41
N ASP A 38 4.07 -10.71 24.17
CA ASP A 38 4.79 -10.26 25.35
C ASP A 38 6.12 -9.64 24.94
N THR A 39 6.29 -8.35 25.23
CA THR A 39 7.51 -7.61 24.83
C THR A 39 8.74 -7.98 25.63
N ASP A 40 8.56 -8.59 26.80
CA ASP A 40 9.63 -8.98 27.71
C ASP A 40 10.08 -10.44 27.50
N SER A 41 9.34 -11.22 26.72
CA SER A 41 9.61 -12.62 26.43
C SER A 41 9.81 -12.85 24.93
N PHE A 42 10.98 -13.40 24.57
CA PHE A 42 11.27 -13.86 23.21
C PHE A 42 11.07 -15.38 23.08
N ASP A 43 10.05 -15.94 23.72
CA ASP A 43 9.65 -17.33 23.56
C ASP A 43 8.96 -17.53 22.20
N ILE A 44 9.76 -17.68 21.16
CA ILE A 44 9.34 -17.77 19.76
C ILE A 44 9.56 -19.20 19.29
N ASP A 45 8.47 -19.87 18.92
CA ASP A 45 8.50 -21.28 18.48
C ASP A 45 8.47 -21.44 16.95
N PHE A 46 9.21 -20.59 16.21
CA PHE A 46 9.41 -20.73 14.77
C PHE A 46 10.76 -20.13 14.32
N ASP A 47 11.29 -20.66 13.23
CA ASP A 47 12.59 -20.25 12.67
C ASP A 47 12.47 -19.16 11.60
N LEU A 48 11.31 -19.10 10.93
CA LEU A 48 11.03 -18.22 9.81
C LEU A 48 9.60 -17.68 9.91
N LEU A 49 9.44 -16.37 9.75
CA LEU A 49 8.12 -15.74 9.55
C LEU A 49 7.96 -15.33 8.08
N ILE A 50 6.81 -15.65 7.49
CA ILE A 50 6.37 -15.11 6.20
C ILE A 50 5.28 -14.08 6.48
N ASN A 51 5.57 -12.80 6.26
CA ASN A 51 4.60 -11.73 6.45
C ASN A 51 3.79 -11.49 5.16
N ARG A 52 2.48 -11.66 5.26
CA ARG A 52 1.48 -11.41 4.21
C ARG A 52 0.43 -10.39 4.61
N VAL A 53 0.65 -9.66 5.68
CA VAL A 53 -0.22 -8.52 6.06
C VAL A 53 -0.08 -7.43 5.02
N ASN A 54 -1.22 -6.90 4.55
CA ASN A 54 -1.23 -5.81 3.60
C ASN A 54 -0.65 -4.53 4.25
N VAL A 55 0.24 -3.89 3.56
CA VAL A 55 0.87 -2.63 3.98
C VAL A 55 -0.06 -1.41 3.85
N MET A 56 -1.25 -1.62 3.28
CA MET A 56 -2.24 -0.57 3.04
C MET A 56 -3.56 -0.95 3.68
N PRO A 57 -4.12 -0.13 4.59
CA PRO A 57 -5.42 -0.39 5.16
C PRO A 57 -6.50 -0.39 4.07
N TYR A 58 -7.41 -1.33 4.12
CA TYR A 58 -8.60 -1.31 3.28
C TYR A 58 -9.78 -0.68 4.05
N GLU A 59 -10.78 -0.18 3.32
CA GLU A 59 -11.84 0.71 3.85
C GLU A 59 -12.61 0.19 5.07
N LYS A 60 -12.67 -1.12 5.28
CA LYS A 60 -13.45 -1.74 6.37
C LYS A 60 -12.61 -2.13 7.59
N ARG A 61 -11.32 -1.81 7.60
CA ARG A 61 -10.40 -2.24 8.63
C ARG A 61 -9.83 -1.08 9.41
N ASP A 62 -9.54 -1.32 10.68
CA ASP A 62 -8.74 -0.38 11.47
C ASP A 62 -7.37 -0.19 10.82
N SER A 63 -7.11 1.02 10.36
CA SER A 63 -5.87 1.34 9.68
C SER A 63 -4.65 1.37 10.63
N ALA A 64 -4.87 1.36 11.94
CA ALA A 64 -3.80 1.26 12.94
C ALA A 64 -3.05 -0.08 12.88
N ILE A 65 -3.66 -1.11 12.29
CA ILE A 65 -3.04 -2.42 12.10
C ILE A 65 -1.70 -2.36 11.33
N VAL A 66 -1.52 -1.38 10.44
CA VAL A 66 -0.25 -1.17 9.73
C VAL A 66 0.89 -0.91 10.72
N PHE A 67 0.62 -0.13 11.77
CA PHE A 67 1.61 0.17 12.80
C PHE A 67 1.80 -1.01 13.76
N HIS A 68 0.72 -1.69 14.17
CA HIS A 68 0.81 -2.88 15.01
C HIS A 68 1.66 -3.96 14.34
N THR A 69 1.43 -4.21 13.05
CA THR A 69 2.25 -5.12 12.24
C THR A 69 3.71 -4.68 12.22
N LEU A 70 3.98 -3.38 11.99
CA LEU A 70 5.34 -2.85 11.97
C LEU A 70 6.04 -3.03 13.33
N HIS A 71 5.33 -2.80 14.44
CA HIS A 71 5.87 -3.01 15.79
C HIS A 71 6.21 -4.47 16.03
N PHE A 72 5.33 -5.39 15.68
CA PHE A 72 5.57 -6.82 15.81
C PHE A 72 6.76 -7.31 14.97
N LEU A 73 6.84 -6.89 13.71
CA LEU A 73 7.95 -7.27 12.83
C LEU A 73 9.30 -6.75 13.37
N ASN A 74 9.36 -5.49 13.83
CA ASN A 74 10.58 -4.95 14.42
C ASN A 74 10.97 -5.71 15.70
N TRP A 75 9.99 -6.02 16.56
CA TRP A 75 10.23 -6.79 17.76
C TRP A 75 10.78 -8.19 17.45
N LEU A 76 10.24 -8.87 16.45
CA LEU A 76 10.76 -10.15 15.99
C LEU A 76 12.19 -10.05 15.42
N GLU A 77 12.49 -8.99 14.66
CA GLU A 77 13.84 -8.77 14.12
C GLU A 77 14.87 -8.58 15.23
N LEU A 78 14.50 -7.98 16.38
CA LEU A 78 15.37 -7.87 17.55
C LEU A 78 15.69 -9.23 18.17
N SER A 79 14.83 -10.22 18.04
CA SER A 79 15.07 -11.60 18.51
C SER A 79 15.93 -12.43 17.56
N GLY A 80 16.27 -11.89 16.38
CA GLY A 80 17.06 -12.58 15.35
C GLY A 80 16.26 -13.54 14.46
N VAL A 81 14.95 -13.57 14.53
CA VAL A 81 14.08 -14.36 13.66
C VAL A 81 14.21 -13.87 12.22
N ARG A 82 14.40 -14.80 11.29
CA ARG A 82 14.36 -14.48 9.86
C ARG A 82 12.95 -14.18 9.40
N ILE A 83 12.77 -13.06 8.67
CA ILE A 83 11.45 -12.65 8.19
C ILE A 83 11.50 -12.40 6.68
N ILE A 84 10.57 -13.01 5.94
CA ILE A 84 10.26 -12.65 4.55
C ILE A 84 9.22 -11.53 4.59
N ASN A 85 9.47 -10.43 3.89
CA ASN A 85 8.74 -9.17 3.97
C ASN A 85 8.78 -8.57 5.40
N GLY A 86 9.98 -8.43 5.95
CA GLY A 86 10.24 -7.90 7.28
C GLY A 86 9.83 -6.42 7.45
N ALA A 87 10.19 -5.86 8.60
CA ALA A 87 9.77 -4.51 9.01
C ALA A 87 10.15 -3.44 7.98
N ARG A 88 11.35 -3.50 7.41
CA ARG A 88 11.80 -2.54 6.39
C ARG A 88 10.95 -2.61 5.12
N THR A 89 10.65 -3.82 4.63
CA THR A 89 9.79 -4.03 3.45
C THR A 89 8.38 -3.52 3.72
N HIS A 90 7.81 -3.84 4.89
CA HIS A 90 6.50 -3.37 5.31
C HIS A 90 6.42 -1.84 5.37
N TYR A 91 7.43 -1.19 5.96
CA TYR A 91 7.53 0.27 6.04
C TYR A 91 7.63 0.92 4.65
N ILE A 92 8.51 0.42 3.78
CA ILE A 92 8.63 0.92 2.40
C ILE A 92 7.31 0.76 1.65
N GLY A 93 6.67 -0.41 1.77
CA GLY A 93 5.38 -0.68 1.13
C GLY A 93 4.26 0.25 1.59
N SER A 94 4.24 0.65 2.87
CA SER A 94 3.20 1.52 3.43
C SER A 94 3.38 3.00 3.08
N SER A 95 4.62 3.50 2.94
CA SER A 95 4.92 4.93 2.82
C SER A 95 5.23 5.38 1.41
N LYS A 96 4.32 6.14 0.80
CA LYS A 96 4.54 6.76 -0.52
C LYS A 96 5.66 7.80 -0.52
N VAL A 97 5.90 8.46 0.61
CA VAL A 97 7.03 9.40 0.77
C VAL A 97 8.34 8.65 0.63
N VAL A 98 8.48 7.50 1.30
CA VAL A 98 9.70 6.67 1.23
C VAL A 98 9.87 6.08 -0.17
N GLN A 99 8.79 5.58 -0.78
CA GLN A 99 8.81 5.06 -2.16
C GLN A 99 9.31 6.14 -3.15
N ASN A 100 8.76 7.36 -3.08
CA ASN A 100 9.23 8.45 -3.94
C ASN A 100 10.72 8.79 -3.70
N GLY A 101 11.19 8.74 -2.46
CA GLY A 101 12.61 8.91 -2.15
C GLY A 101 13.49 7.84 -2.79
N ILE A 102 13.06 6.58 -2.72
CA ILE A 102 13.78 5.46 -3.35
C ILE A 102 13.80 5.62 -4.88
N PHE A 103 12.68 5.95 -5.50
CA PHE A 103 12.63 6.18 -6.95
C PHE A 103 13.57 7.31 -7.38
N SER A 104 13.61 8.40 -6.60
CA SER A 104 14.54 9.51 -6.85
C SER A 104 16.00 9.07 -6.74
N MET A 105 16.35 8.26 -5.72
CA MET A 105 17.71 7.71 -5.57
C MET A 105 18.11 6.78 -6.73
N LEU A 106 17.15 6.06 -7.28
CA LEU A 106 17.33 5.17 -8.43
C LEU A 106 17.28 5.91 -9.78
N ASN A 107 17.12 7.23 -9.79
CA ASN A 107 16.94 8.07 -10.97
C ASN A 107 15.77 7.61 -11.86
N LEU A 108 14.70 7.11 -11.25
CA LEU A 108 13.47 6.75 -11.94
C LEU A 108 12.57 7.98 -12.08
N ASP A 109 12.04 8.19 -13.27
CA ASP A 109 11.10 9.27 -13.54
C ASP A 109 9.80 9.06 -12.79
N THR A 110 9.49 10.02 -11.91
CA THR A 110 8.23 10.03 -11.15
C THR A 110 7.62 11.42 -11.17
N PRO A 111 6.28 11.54 -11.07
CA PRO A 111 5.66 12.85 -10.94
C PRO A 111 6.17 13.58 -9.70
N ARG A 112 6.61 14.83 -9.88
CA ARG A 112 7.08 15.67 -8.77
C ARG A 112 6.06 15.67 -7.62
N ALA A 113 6.52 15.42 -6.41
CA ALA A 113 5.69 15.40 -5.21
C ALA A 113 6.35 16.17 -4.05
N ILE A 114 5.52 16.73 -3.18
CA ILE A 114 5.92 17.40 -1.94
C ILE A 114 5.12 16.76 -0.81
N ALA A 115 5.82 16.26 0.20
CA ALA A 115 5.20 15.72 1.40
C ALA A 115 4.65 16.85 2.28
N ILE A 116 3.46 16.64 2.85
CA ILE A 116 2.80 17.57 3.75
C ILE A 116 2.29 16.83 4.99
N TYR A 117 2.24 17.53 6.10
CA TYR A 117 1.67 17.02 7.36
C TYR A 117 0.36 17.72 7.74
N LYS A 118 0.13 18.94 7.23
CA LYS A 118 -1.08 19.72 7.52
C LYS A 118 -1.76 20.14 6.22
N ASN A 119 -3.08 20.07 6.17
CA ASN A 119 -3.85 20.46 4.99
C ASN A 119 -3.57 21.90 4.55
N LYS A 120 -3.30 22.82 5.49
CA LYS A 120 -2.97 24.23 5.17
C LYS A 120 -1.69 24.38 4.34
N ASP A 121 -0.77 23.41 4.41
CA ASP A 121 0.49 23.45 3.66
C ASP A 121 0.32 22.98 2.21
N ALA A 122 -0.83 22.37 1.88
CA ALA A 122 -1.12 21.84 0.55
C ALA A 122 -1.13 22.92 -0.53
N LEU A 123 -1.67 24.11 -0.24
CA LEU A 123 -1.73 25.20 -1.21
C LEU A 123 -0.33 25.65 -1.64
N LYS A 124 0.56 25.91 -0.67
CA LYS A 124 1.94 26.30 -0.94
C LYS A 124 2.72 25.23 -1.68
N ALA A 125 2.46 23.96 -1.36
CA ALA A 125 3.08 22.83 -2.07
C ALA A 125 2.58 22.74 -3.52
N ALA A 126 1.27 22.91 -3.75
CA ALA A 126 0.66 22.89 -5.07
C ALA A 126 1.14 24.04 -5.97
N GLU A 127 1.29 25.24 -5.42
CA GLU A 127 1.85 26.39 -6.13
C GLU A 127 3.30 26.13 -6.60
N LYS A 128 4.12 25.46 -5.78
CA LYS A 128 5.49 25.08 -6.15
C LYS A 128 5.56 24.01 -7.24
N ILE A 129 4.55 23.13 -7.30
CA ILE A 129 4.47 22.04 -8.30
C ILE A 129 3.85 22.56 -9.60
N GLY A 130 2.86 23.43 -9.52
CA GLY A 130 2.02 23.91 -10.61
C GLY A 130 0.82 22.99 -10.87
N PHE A 131 -0.37 23.59 -10.95
CA PHE A 131 -1.62 22.88 -11.23
C PHE A 131 -1.65 22.26 -12.63
N PRO A 132 -2.44 21.20 -12.87
CA PRO A 132 -3.21 20.45 -11.89
C PRO A 132 -2.36 19.57 -10.99
N VAL A 133 -2.85 19.33 -9.77
CA VAL A 133 -2.21 18.45 -8.78
C VAL A 133 -3.21 17.42 -8.25
N ILE A 134 -2.69 16.33 -7.69
CA ILE A 134 -3.44 15.43 -6.81
C ILE A 134 -2.92 15.51 -5.38
N ILE A 135 -3.81 15.33 -4.43
CA ILE A 135 -3.46 15.11 -3.02
C ILE A 135 -3.85 13.70 -2.65
N LYS A 136 -2.94 12.99 -2.03
CA LYS A 136 -3.14 11.60 -1.61
C LYS A 136 -2.52 11.36 -0.24
N PRO A 137 -3.13 10.50 0.62
CA PRO A 137 -2.52 10.10 1.87
C PRO A 137 -1.18 9.41 1.65
N ASN A 138 -0.26 9.55 2.58
CA ASN A 138 1.01 8.82 2.58
C ASN A 138 0.76 7.32 2.74
N ILE A 139 0.01 6.93 3.78
CA ILE A 139 -0.44 5.56 4.01
C ILE A 139 -1.87 5.42 3.48
N GLY A 140 -2.08 4.48 2.56
CA GLY A 140 -3.37 4.21 1.94
C GLY A 140 -3.22 3.53 0.59
N GLY A 141 -4.28 2.89 0.12
CA GLY A 141 -4.27 2.09 -1.10
C GLY A 141 -5.54 2.25 -1.93
N SER A 142 -5.56 1.51 -3.04
CA SER A 142 -6.75 1.37 -3.91
C SER A 142 -7.36 2.69 -4.38
N GLY A 143 -6.58 3.77 -4.42
CA GLY A 143 -7.06 5.09 -4.85
C GLY A 143 -7.95 5.81 -3.84
N SER A 144 -8.10 5.28 -2.62
CA SER A 144 -8.90 5.94 -1.59
C SER A 144 -8.29 7.27 -1.15
N ASN A 145 -9.15 8.24 -0.86
CA ASN A 145 -8.79 9.58 -0.40
C ASN A 145 -7.83 10.35 -1.35
N ILE A 146 -7.84 10.00 -2.65
CA ILE A 146 -7.14 10.78 -3.67
C ILE A 146 -8.10 11.83 -4.22
N ALA A 147 -7.67 13.10 -4.21
CA ALA A 147 -8.42 14.21 -4.77
C ALA A 147 -7.55 14.97 -5.78
N ARG A 148 -8.14 15.33 -6.94
CA ARG A 148 -7.52 16.17 -7.97
C ARG A 148 -8.02 17.60 -7.83
N PHE A 149 -7.11 18.54 -8.00
CA PHE A 149 -7.37 19.98 -8.00
C PHE A 149 -6.77 20.61 -9.25
N ASN A 150 -7.59 21.36 -9.98
CA ASN A 150 -7.17 22.01 -11.22
C ASN A 150 -6.68 23.45 -10.99
N SER A 151 -7.04 24.04 -9.85
CA SER A 151 -6.70 25.43 -9.52
C SER A 151 -6.47 25.63 -8.03
N SER A 152 -5.83 26.75 -7.69
CA SER A 152 -5.64 27.19 -6.31
C SER A 152 -6.97 27.51 -5.61
N VAL A 153 -7.96 27.96 -6.36
CA VAL A 153 -9.29 28.28 -5.83
C VAL A 153 -10.01 27.02 -5.36
N GLU A 154 -10.03 25.96 -6.20
CA GLU A 154 -10.59 24.66 -5.83
C GLU A 154 -9.90 24.08 -4.59
N LEU A 155 -8.58 24.10 -4.57
CA LEU A 155 -7.81 23.57 -3.45
C LEU A 155 -8.06 24.36 -2.16
N LYS A 156 -8.09 25.70 -2.22
CA LYS A 156 -8.37 26.53 -1.05
C LYS A 156 -9.75 26.23 -0.48
N LEU A 157 -10.77 26.11 -1.33
CA LEU A 157 -12.12 25.77 -0.90
C LEU A 157 -12.15 24.40 -0.19
N ALA A 158 -11.46 23.40 -0.73
CA ALA A 158 -11.37 22.08 -0.12
C ALA A 158 -10.66 22.08 1.24
N ILE A 159 -9.61 22.92 1.40
CA ILE A 159 -8.92 23.10 2.68
C ILE A 159 -9.88 23.74 3.70
N ASP A 160 -10.54 24.83 3.33
CA ASP A 160 -11.45 25.58 4.21
C ASP A 160 -12.65 24.70 4.65
N GLN A 161 -13.13 23.83 3.78
CA GLN A 161 -14.21 22.88 4.05
C GLN A 161 -13.73 21.55 4.69
N LYS A 162 -12.42 21.40 4.96
CA LYS A 162 -11.82 20.19 5.56
C LYS A 162 -12.09 18.90 4.78
N LEU A 163 -12.14 18.99 3.45
CA LEU A 163 -12.43 17.84 2.57
C LEU A 163 -11.20 16.97 2.27
N ILE A 164 -9.99 17.41 2.64
CA ILE A 164 -8.76 16.68 2.39
C ILE A 164 -8.48 15.73 3.56
N ASN A 165 -8.44 14.43 3.26
CA ASN A 165 -8.09 13.39 4.22
C ASN A 165 -6.68 12.88 3.93
N LEU A 166 -5.76 13.10 4.87
CA LEU A 166 -4.35 12.69 4.77
C LEU A 166 -4.11 11.26 5.29
N GLY A 167 -5.16 10.55 5.69
CA GLY A 167 -5.05 9.16 6.13
C GLY A 167 -4.64 8.99 7.59
N VAL A 168 -4.26 7.77 7.95
CA VAL A 168 -4.08 7.30 9.34
C VAL A 168 -2.91 7.97 10.06
N ASP A 169 -1.84 8.31 9.34
CA ASP A 169 -0.65 8.98 9.90
C ASP A 169 -0.73 10.51 9.82
N GLY A 170 -1.83 11.05 9.28
CA GLY A 170 -2.05 12.49 9.13
C GLY A 170 -1.09 13.15 8.13
N SER A 171 -0.35 12.38 7.34
CA SER A 171 0.58 12.89 6.33
C SER A 171 0.15 12.51 4.91
N GLY A 172 0.57 13.30 3.94
CA GLY A 172 0.22 13.07 2.54
C GLY A 172 1.19 13.70 1.57
N LEU A 173 0.90 13.50 0.29
CA LEU A 173 1.66 14.08 -0.81
C LEU A 173 0.75 14.96 -1.67
N VAL A 174 1.24 16.15 -1.96
CA VAL A 174 0.79 16.94 -3.11
C VAL A 174 1.67 16.56 -4.27
N GLN A 175 1.08 16.02 -5.34
CA GLN A 175 1.82 15.47 -6.48
C GLN A 175 1.32 16.07 -7.78
N LYS A 176 2.21 16.31 -8.73
CA LYS A 176 1.84 16.71 -10.09
C LYS A 176 0.89 15.69 -10.70
N TYR A 177 -0.26 16.17 -11.19
CA TYR A 177 -1.14 15.32 -11.97
C TYR A 177 -0.54 15.10 -13.37
N ILE A 178 -0.46 13.84 -13.76
CA ILE A 178 -0.06 13.44 -15.10
C ILE A 178 -1.31 12.88 -15.80
N ALA A 179 -1.60 13.42 -16.96
CA ALA A 179 -2.69 12.87 -17.78
C ALA A 179 -2.31 11.48 -18.28
N SER A 180 -3.25 10.55 -18.17
CA SER A 180 -3.09 9.20 -18.70
C SER A 180 -3.48 9.13 -20.17
N ASP A 181 -2.96 8.13 -20.88
CA ASP A 181 -3.40 7.71 -22.20
C ASP A 181 -4.75 6.97 -22.21
N GLY A 182 -5.41 6.90 -21.06
CA GLY A 182 -6.66 6.19 -20.87
C GLY A 182 -6.50 4.78 -20.29
N TYR A 183 -5.28 4.40 -19.92
CA TYR A 183 -4.98 3.08 -19.39
C TYR A 183 -4.13 3.14 -18.12
N VAL A 184 -4.27 2.08 -17.30
CA VAL A 184 -3.35 1.73 -16.22
C VAL A 184 -2.58 0.49 -16.65
N TYR A 185 -1.28 0.53 -16.51
CA TYR A 185 -0.39 -0.58 -16.80
C TYR A 185 0.08 -1.18 -15.46
N ARG A 186 -0.03 -2.48 -15.33
CA ARG A 186 0.49 -3.23 -14.19
C ARG A 186 1.57 -4.17 -14.67
N VAL A 187 2.70 -4.15 -13.98
CA VAL A 187 3.82 -5.05 -14.23
C VAL A 187 4.08 -5.81 -12.93
N GLU A 188 4.04 -7.12 -12.97
CA GLU A 188 4.35 -7.99 -11.84
C GLU A 188 5.69 -8.68 -12.08
N ILE A 189 6.55 -8.63 -11.06
CA ILE A 189 7.89 -9.20 -11.09
C ILE A 189 7.95 -10.30 -10.03
N LEU A 190 8.48 -11.47 -10.40
CA LEU A 190 8.74 -12.58 -9.50
C LEU A 190 10.23 -12.92 -9.53
N GLY A 191 10.91 -12.73 -8.41
CA GLY A 191 12.37 -12.75 -8.39
C GLY A 191 12.92 -11.59 -9.22
N ASP A 192 13.74 -11.91 -10.21
CA ASP A 192 14.38 -10.93 -11.10
C ASP A 192 13.76 -10.90 -12.51
N GLU A 193 12.63 -11.61 -12.71
CA GLU A 193 12.01 -11.80 -14.02
C GLU A 193 10.61 -11.17 -14.07
N LEU A 194 10.23 -10.70 -15.25
CA LEU A 194 8.85 -10.32 -15.56
C LEU A 194 7.95 -11.55 -15.42
N PHE A 195 6.98 -11.49 -14.53
CA PHE A 195 6.02 -12.57 -14.33
C PHE A 195 4.82 -12.41 -15.30
N TYR A 196 4.19 -11.23 -15.28
CA TYR A 196 3.19 -10.84 -16.25
C TYR A 196 3.01 -9.32 -16.28
N SER A 197 2.37 -8.83 -17.33
CA SER A 197 1.91 -7.44 -17.41
C SER A 197 0.44 -7.40 -17.83
N THR A 198 -0.29 -6.38 -17.35
CA THR A 198 -1.69 -6.15 -17.74
C THR A 198 -1.93 -4.70 -18.09
N LYS A 199 -2.86 -4.47 -18.99
CA LYS A 199 -3.34 -3.17 -19.43
C LYS A 199 -4.84 -3.07 -19.12
N GLN A 200 -5.23 -2.09 -18.31
CA GLN A 200 -6.61 -1.90 -17.88
C GLN A 200 -7.10 -0.50 -18.26
N LYS A 201 -8.26 -0.42 -18.89
CA LYS A 201 -8.86 0.87 -19.27
C LYS A 201 -9.28 1.66 -18.03
N ILE A 202 -8.94 2.94 -18.01
CA ILE A 202 -9.34 3.87 -16.95
C ILE A 202 -10.84 4.16 -17.07
N VAL A 203 -11.55 4.02 -15.94
CA VAL A 203 -12.92 4.52 -15.79
C VAL A 203 -12.85 5.95 -15.27
N GLU A 204 -13.48 6.89 -15.94
CA GLU A 204 -13.45 8.30 -15.57
C GLU A 204 -13.80 8.53 -14.10
N ASN A 205 -13.05 9.42 -13.46
CA ASN A 205 -13.19 9.82 -12.05
C ASN A 205 -12.97 8.71 -11.01
N LYS A 206 -12.34 7.59 -11.38
CA LYS A 206 -11.92 6.57 -10.45
C LYS A 206 -10.40 6.51 -10.35
N PHE A 207 -9.88 6.37 -9.14
CA PHE A 207 -8.45 6.13 -8.85
C PHE A 207 -8.20 4.70 -8.37
N ASN A 208 -9.23 3.86 -8.26
CA ASN A 208 -9.12 2.48 -7.85
C ASN A 208 -9.10 1.56 -9.08
N TYR A 209 -7.93 0.98 -9.35
CA TYR A 209 -7.67 0.07 -10.47
C TYR A 209 -7.16 -1.28 -9.99
N CYS A 210 -7.68 -1.77 -8.86
CA CYS A 210 -7.31 -3.08 -8.36
C CYS A 210 -8.01 -4.17 -9.16
N ALA A 211 -7.23 -5.05 -9.80
CA ALA A 211 -7.74 -6.13 -10.63
C ALA A 211 -8.31 -7.32 -9.82
N THR A 212 -8.08 -7.38 -8.51
CA THR A 212 -8.56 -8.49 -7.69
C THR A 212 -9.97 -8.26 -7.16
N LYS A 213 -10.80 -9.32 -7.15
CA LYS A 213 -12.17 -9.28 -6.60
C LYS A 213 -12.22 -8.81 -5.14
N GLY A 214 -11.13 -8.96 -4.38
CA GLY A 214 -11.02 -8.51 -2.99
C GLY A 214 -10.90 -7.00 -2.84
N CYS A 215 -10.39 -6.29 -3.86
CA CYS A 215 -10.30 -4.82 -3.86
C CYS A 215 -11.62 -4.14 -4.30
N ASN A 216 -12.51 -4.87 -4.96
CA ASN A 216 -13.75 -4.36 -5.53
C ASN A 216 -14.97 -4.90 -4.79
N ILE A 217 -15.21 -4.44 -3.58
CA ILE A 217 -16.43 -4.82 -2.86
C ILE A 217 -17.67 -4.12 -3.46
N ASN A 218 -17.52 -3.09 -4.30
CA ASN A 218 -18.66 -2.30 -4.80
C ASN A 218 -18.68 -1.94 -6.30
N THR A 219 -17.81 -2.44 -7.16
CA THR A 219 -17.97 -2.16 -8.61
C THR A 219 -17.52 -3.34 -9.46
N ARG A 220 -18.49 -4.17 -9.84
CA ARG A 220 -18.37 -5.06 -10.99
C ARG A 220 -18.48 -4.23 -12.26
N ASN A 221 -17.38 -4.02 -12.95
CA ASN A 221 -17.33 -3.86 -14.39
C ASN A 221 -16.04 -4.48 -14.86
N THR A 222 -16.11 -5.78 -15.12
CA THR A 222 -15.08 -6.53 -15.85
C THR A 222 -15.27 -6.24 -17.33
N GLU A 223 -14.64 -5.17 -17.82
CA GLU A 223 -14.17 -5.16 -19.21
C GLU A 223 -12.80 -5.80 -19.19
N GLN A 224 -12.55 -6.68 -20.14
CA GLN A 224 -11.43 -7.61 -20.27
C GLN A 224 -10.08 -6.95 -20.02
N ASP A 225 -9.31 -7.51 -19.07
CA ASP A 225 -7.88 -7.26 -18.96
C ASP A 225 -7.20 -7.87 -20.20
N GLU A 226 -6.55 -7.04 -21.02
CA GLU A 226 -5.73 -7.51 -22.11
C GLU A 226 -4.30 -7.69 -21.62
N GLU A 227 -3.71 -8.87 -21.82
CA GLU A 227 -2.27 -9.09 -21.64
C GLU A 227 -1.52 -8.39 -22.77
N PHE A 228 -0.38 -7.79 -22.45
CA PHE A 228 0.52 -7.18 -23.42
C PHE A 228 1.98 -7.57 -23.12
N ASP A 229 2.77 -7.72 -24.17
CA ASP A 229 4.20 -8.08 -24.13
C ASP A 229 5.09 -6.88 -23.71
#